data_c90365db811a56c9446418399f987e32
#
_entry.id   c90365db811a56c9446418399f987e32
#
_cell.length_a   1.000
_cell.length_b   1.000
_cell.length_c   1.000
_cell.angle_alpha   90.00
_cell.angle_beta   90.00
_cell.angle_gamma   90.00
#
_symmetry.space_group_name_H-M   'P 1'
#
loop_
_entity.id
_entity.type
_entity.pdbx_description
1 polymer ?
#
loop_
_entity_poly.entity_id
_entity_poly.type
_entity_poly.pdbx_seq_one_letter_code
_entity_poly.pdbx_strand_id
1 'polypeptide(L)'
;MSDTRTTASRIIGTMRPVDDPAADTGIVRMHERFDTTIDDLWSAITERDRAARWIGALDGDLRLGGTFSARLTSHWEGSARVDECDAPRRLLVTMRPGETDQTVFEAWLTEADGATDLVIEERGLPLARIADHGAGWQAHVEDLAAHVAGRVPAPWERRWHELSPVYAALAAAIDRSGRE
;
A
#
# COMPACT_ATOMS: atom_id res chain seq x y z
N MET A 1 -7.66 33.30 20.28
CA MET A 1 -7.48 33.16 18.83
C MET A 1 -6.64 31.91 18.60
N SER A 2 -7.29 30.76 18.42
CA SER A 2 -6.61 29.47 18.21
C SER A 2 -6.31 29.34 16.73
N ASP A 3 -5.04 29.40 16.38
CA ASP A 3 -4.52 29.21 15.04
C ASP A 3 -4.60 27.71 14.69
N THR A 4 -5.72 27.29 14.11
CA THR A 4 -5.88 25.93 13.59
C THR A 4 -5.13 25.85 12.26
N ARG A 5 -3.81 25.74 12.32
CA ARG A 5 -3.04 25.33 11.16
C ARG A 5 -3.47 23.90 10.79
N THR A 6 -4.34 23.77 9.81
CA THR A 6 -4.55 22.54 9.09
C THR A 6 -3.20 22.17 8.47
N THR A 7 -2.45 21.29 9.12
CA THR A 7 -1.25 20.70 8.52
C THR A 7 -1.71 19.93 7.29
N ALA A 8 -1.41 20.46 6.11
CA ALA A 8 -1.70 19.77 4.86
C ALA A 8 -1.12 18.37 4.96
N SER A 9 -1.95 17.35 4.78
CA SER A 9 -1.53 15.96 4.86
C SER A 9 -0.40 15.73 3.86
N ARG A 10 0.75 15.25 4.34
CA ARG A 10 1.86 14.84 3.47
C ARG A 10 1.37 13.68 2.58
N ILE A 11 1.45 13.84 1.28
CA ILE A 11 1.14 12.78 0.32
C ILE A 11 2.41 11.99 0.03
N ILE A 12 2.34 10.68 0.20
CA ILE A 12 3.46 9.74 0.00
C ILE A 12 3.28 8.85 -1.23
N GLY A 13 2.12 8.96 -1.88
CA GLY A 13 1.74 8.14 -3.02
C GLY A 13 1.75 8.87 -4.34
N THR A 14 2.02 8.12 -5.39
CA THR A 14 1.84 8.50 -6.79
C THR A 14 0.98 7.48 -7.51
N MET A 15 0.33 7.89 -8.58
CA MET A 15 -0.51 7.03 -9.42
C MET A 15 -0.16 7.28 -10.89
N ARG A 16 -0.21 6.24 -11.71
CA ARG A 16 -0.03 6.35 -13.17
C ARG A 16 -0.77 5.22 -13.90
N PRO A 17 -1.18 5.42 -15.15
CA PRO A 17 -1.61 4.32 -16.00
C PRO A 17 -0.47 3.32 -16.22
N VAL A 18 -0.79 2.10 -16.61
CA VAL A 18 0.21 1.20 -17.22
C VAL A 18 0.55 1.68 -18.63
N ASP A 19 1.75 1.31 -19.11
CA ASP A 19 2.26 1.77 -20.43
C ASP A 19 1.57 1.06 -21.64
N ASP A 20 0.44 0.39 -21.40
CA ASP A 20 -0.40 -0.22 -22.44
C ASP A 20 -1.71 0.59 -22.58
N PRO A 21 -1.90 1.35 -23.68
CA PRO A 21 -3.09 2.18 -23.86
C PRO A 21 -4.38 1.36 -24.05
N ALA A 22 -4.30 0.05 -24.29
CA ALA A 22 -5.45 -0.84 -24.34
C ALA A 22 -5.88 -1.35 -22.96
N ALA A 23 -5.03 -1.22 -21.95
CA ALA A 23 -5.32 -1.63 -20.59
C ALA A 23 -5.97 -0.46 -19.82
N ASP A 24 -7.20 -0.65 -19.34
CA ASP A 24 -7.87 0.30 -18.45
C ASP A 24 -7.42 0.10 -16.99
N THR A 25 -6.10 -0.02 -16.79
CA THR A 25 -5.49 -0.27 -15.49
C THR A 25 -4.33 0.65 -15.19
N GLY A 26 -4.03 0.79 -13.91
CA GLY A 26 -2.98 1.66 -13.42
C GLY A 26 -2.19 1.05 -12.25
N ILE A 27 -1.26 1.85 -11.78
CA ILE A 27 -0.31 1.54 -10.73
C ILE A 27 -0.44 2.61 -9.65
N VAL A 28 -0.56 2.15 -8.41
CA VAL A 28 -0.38 2.98 -7.20
C VAL A 28 0.99 2.66 -6.63
N ARG A 29 1.77 3.69 -6.30
CA ARG A 29 3.09 3.56 -5.68
C ARG A 29 3.15 4.42 -4.43
N MET A 30 3.59 3.83 -3.31
CA MET A 30 3.89 4.51 -2.05
C MET A 30 5.39 4.51 -1.80
N HIS A 31 5.92 5.58 -1.21
CA HIS A 31 7.29 5.63 -0.72
C HIS A 31 7.30 6.29 0.66
N GLU A 32 7.84 5.57 1.65
CA GLU A 32 7.96 6.08 3.02
C GLU A 32 9.28 5.60 3.65
N ARG A 33 9.87 6.46 4.48
CA ARG A 33 11.08 6.18 5.25
C ARG A 33 10.73 5.91 6.71
N PHE A 34 11.21 4.79 7.23
CA PHE A 34 10.99 4.32 8.59
C PHE A 34 12.27 4.42 9.41
N ASP A 35 12.19 4.98 10.60
CA ASP A 35 13.29 5.04 11.56
C ASP A 35 13.41 3.71 12.31
N THR A 36 13.76 2.67 11.55
CA THR A 36 13.98 1.30 12.05
C THR A 36 14.87 0.52 11.07
N THR A 37 15.39 -0.63 11.54
CA THR A 37 16.21 -1.54 10.73
C THR A 37 15.37 -2.25 9.66
N ILE A 38 16.03 -2.70 8.59
CA ILE A 38 15.37 -3.45 7.52
C ILE A 38 14.74 -4.75 8.03
N ASP A 39 15.39 -5.43 8.98
CA ASP A 39 14.86 -6.68 9.55
C ASP A 39 13.60 -6.45 10.38
N ASP A 40 13.54 -5.36 11.17
CA ASP A 40 12.35 -5.03 11.95
C ASP A 40 11.17 -4.65 11.03
N LEU A 41 11.41 -3.83 10.01
CA LEU A 41 10.37 -3.47 9.05
C LEU A 41 9.91 -4.68 8.22
N TRP A 42 10.85 -5.55 7.81
CA TRP A 42 10.52 -6.81 7.12
C TRP A 42 9.63 -7.71 7.98
N SER A 43 9.98 -7.90 9.25
CA SER A 43 9.15 -8.63 10.21
C SER A 43 7.75 -8.01 10.36
N ALA A 44 7.63 -6.68 10.41
CA ALA A 44 6.35 -5.99 10.49
C ALA A 44 5.44 -6.26 9.26
N ILE A 45 6.03 -6.47 8.08
CA ILE A 45 5.31 -6.72 6.83
C ILE A 45 4.95 -8.20 6.66
N THR A 46 5.83 -9.11 7.09
CA THR A 46 5.74 -10.53 6.73
C THR A 46 5.28 -11.45 7.86
N GLU A 47 5.45 -11.07 9.11
CA GLU A 47 4.96 -11.87 10.24
C GLU A 47 3.47 -11.61 10.48
N ARG A 48 2.68 -12.68 10.50
CA ARG A 48 1.21 -12.64 10.62
C ARG A 48 0.69 -11.73 11.73
N ASP A 49 1.22 -11.89 12.94
CA ASP A 49 0.73 -11.15 14.11
C ASP A 49 1.11 -9.66 14.06
N ARG A 50 2.22 -9.33 13.39
CA ARG A 50 2.64 -7.95 13.16
C ARG A 50 1.87 -7.31 12.01
N ALA A 51 1.72 -8.03 10.90
CA ALA A 51 0.94 -7.59 9.73
C ALA A 51 -0.53 -7.31 10.12
N ALA A 52 -1.12 -8.14 10.99
CA ALA A 52 -2.48 -7.94 11.48
C ALA A 52 -2.69 -6.61 12.21
N ARG A 53 -1.64 -5.94 12.65
CA ARG A 53 -1.74 -4.67 13.39
C ARG A 53 -1.86 -3.44 12.49
N TRP A 54 -1.61 -3.57 11.19
CA TRP A 54 -1.64 -2.43 10.28
C TRP A 54 -2.38 -2.70 8.97
N ILE A 55 -2.29 -3.95 8.43
CA ILE A 55 -2.94 -4.24 7.13
C ILE A 55 -4.25 -5.00 7.30
N GLY A 56 -4.36 -5.90 8.27
CA GLY A 56 -5.52 -6.74 8.51
C GLY A 56 -5.18 -8.20 8.75
N ALA A 57 -6.19 -9.05 8.85
CA ALA A 57 -6.03 -10.47 9.13
C ALA A 57 -5.53 -11.23 7.90
N LEU A 58 -4.47 -12.02 8.07
CA LEU A 58 -3.91 -12.92 7.06
C LEU A 58 -4.00 -14.36 7.59
N ASP A 59 -4.53 -15.30 6.81
CA ASP A 59 -4.66 -16.69 7.22
C ASP A 59 -4.28 -17.64 6.09
N GLY A 60 -3.40 -18.61 6.36
CA GLY A 60 -2.88 -19.57 5.40
C GLY A 60 -1.35 -19.64 5.42
N ASP A 61 -0.75 -20.00 4.29
CA ASP A 61 0.70 -20.14 4.13
C ASP A 61 1.30 -18.86 3.53
N LEU A 62 2.08 -18.12 4.33
CA LEU A 62 2.75 -16.88 3.96
C LEU A 62 4.16 -17.09 3.39
N ARG A 63 4.59 -18.35 3.20
CA ARG A 63 5.92 -18.66 2.62
C ARG A 63 5.89 -18.56 1.09
N LEU A 64 7.06 -18.49 0.50
CA LEU A 64 7.23 -18.52 -0.97
C LEU A 64 6.44 -19.68 -1.59
N GLY A 65 5.60 -19.37 -2.59
CA GLY A 65 4.70 -20.30 -3.25
C GLY A 65 3.41 -20.62 -2.49
N GLY A 66 3.32 -20.19 -1.23
CA GLY A 66 2.14 -20.40 -0.39
C GLY A 66 0.96 -19.51 -0.77
N THR A 67 -0.23 -19.95 -0.40
CA THR A 67 -1.48 -19.22 -0.58
C THR A 67 -2.12 -18.90 0.76
N PHE A 68 -2.72 -17.73 0.84
CA PHE A 68 -3.41 -17.27 2.05
C PHE A 68 -4.66 -16.48 1.70
N SER A 69 -5.57 -16.36 2.65
CA SER A 69 -6.68 -15.42 2.58
C SER A 69 -6.33 -14.16 3.36
N ALA A 70 -6.80 -13.02 2.89
CA ALA A 70 -6.63 -11.74 3.56
C ALA A 70 -7.97 -11.04 3.73
N ARG A 71 -8.15 -10.45 4.90
CA ARG A 71 -9.24 -9.52 5.21
C ARG A 71 -8.60 -8.25 5.73
N LEU A 72 -8.51 -7.26 4.84
CA LEU A 72 -7.83 -6.00 5.13
C LEU A 72 -8.73 -5.04 5.92
N THR A 73 -8.11 -4.13 6.65
CA THR A 73 -8.80 -3.04 7.36
C THR A 73 -9.60 -2.15 6.40
N SER A 74 -9.17 -2.08 5.14
CA SER A 74 -9.86 -1.41 4.03
C SER A 74 -11.14 -2.13 3.53
N HIS A 75 -11.58 -3.20 4.21
CA HIS A 75 -12.68 -4.07 3.81
C HIS A 75 -12.44 -4.88 2.52
N TRP A 76 -11.22 -4.88 1.99
CA TRP A 76 -10.86 -5.80 0.93
C TRP A 76 -10.74 -7.23 1.48
N GLU A 77 -11.37 -8.19 0.81
CA GLU A 77 -11.27 -9.61 1.13
C GLU A 77 -10.94 -10.42 -0.14
N GLY A 78 -10.04 -11.38 -0.01
CA GLY A 78 -9.67 -12.24 -1.12
C GLY A 78 -8.55 -13.21 -0.77
N SER A 79 -8.25 -14.06 -1.76
CA SER A 79 -7.07 -14.93 -1.73
C SER A 79 -5.84 -14.20 -2.24
N ALA A 80 -4.67 -14.69 -1.86
CA ALA A 80 -3.39 -14.18 -2.34
C ALA A 80 -2.35 -15.30 -2.39
N ARG A 81 -1.30 -15.11 -3.20
CA ARG A 81 -0.18 -16.05 -3.32
C ARG A 81 1.14 -15.29 -3.26
N VAL A 82 2.08 -15.81 -2.49
CA VAL A 82 3.45 -15.28 -2.45
C VAL A 82 4.24 -15.81 -3.65
N ASP A 83 4.56 -14.97 -4.60
CA ASP A 83 5.27 -15.34 -5.83
C ASP A 83 6.78 -15.18 -5.70
N GLU A 84 7.26 -14.16 -4.95
CA GLU A 84 8.67 -13.94 -4.65
C GLU A 84 8.84 -13.46 -3.21
N CYS A 85 9.92 -13.94 -2.56
CA CYS A 85 10.29 -13.56 -1.21
C CYS A 85 11.82 -13.57 -1.07
N ASP A 86 12.45 -12.42 -1.30
CA ASP A 86 13.88 -12.19 -1.10
C ASP A 86 14.07 -11.37 0.18
N ALA A 87 14.08 -12.07 1.31
CA ALA A 87 14.18 -11.47 2.64
C ALA A 87 15.58 -10.84 2.86
N PRO A 88 15.67 -9.66 3.46
CA PRO A 88 14.59 -8.76 3.90
C PRO A 88 14.27 -7.64 2.89
N ARG A 89 14.46 -7.86 1.59
CA ARG A 89 14.51 -6.79 0.59
C ARG A 89 13.32 -6.71 -0.35
N ARG A 90 12.71 -7.85 -0.70
CA ARG A 90 11.66 -7.86 -1.73
C ARG A 90 10.59 -8.90 -1.46
N LEU A 91 9.35 -8.50 -1.61
CA LEU A 91 8.18 -9.35 -1.53
C LEU A 91 7.28 -9.08 -2.73
N LEU A 92 6.85 -10.13 -3.43
CA LEU A 92 5.88 -10.04 -4.51
C LEU A 92 4.72 -11.00 -4.23
N VAL A 93 3.51 -10.45 -4.30
CA VAL A 93 2.27 -11.17 -3.99
C VAL A 93 1.26 -10.92 -5.11
N THR A 94 0.69 -12.00 -5.65
CA THR A 94 -0.48 -11.90 -6.52
C THR A 94 -1.73 -11.95 -5.67
N MET A 95 -2.56 -10.91 -5.78
CA MET A 95 -3.86 -10.80 -5.14
C MET A 95 -4.93 -11.36 -6.07
N ARG A 96 -5.84 -12.21 -5.55
CA ARG A 96 -6.88 -12.91 -6.33
C ARG A 96 -6.33 -13.63 -7.58
N PRO A 97 -5.35 -14.55 -7.39
CA PRO A 97 -4.68 -15.20 -8.51
C PRO A 97 -5.68 -15.96 -9.39
N GLY A 98 -5.66 -15.63 -10.72
CA GLY A 98 -6.55 -16.25 -11.71
C GLY A 98 -7.95 -15.63 -11.80
N GLU A 99 -8.27 -14.62 -11.01
CA GLU A 99 -9.53 -13.90 -11.10
C GLU A 99 -9.42 -12.70 -12.06
N THR A 100 -10.55 -12.17 -12.52
CA THR A 100 -10.60 -11.05 -13.49
C THR A 100 -10.12 -9.73 -12.90
N ASP A 101 -10.17 -9.59 -11.59
CA ASP A 101 -9.70 -8.43 -10.82
C ASP A 101 -8.39 -8.73 -10.08
N GLN A 102 -7.59 -9.65 -10.62
CA GLN A 102 -6.25 -9.94 -10.12
C GLN A 102 -5.38 -8.69 -10.17
N THR A 103 -4.69 -8.42 -9.06
CA THR A 103 -3.65 -7.38 -8.96
C THR A 103 -2.33 -7.98 -8.47
N VAL A 104 -1.25 -7.21 -8.60
CA VAL A 104 0.07 -7.60 -8.12
C VAL A 104 0.56 -6.53 -7.15
N PHE A 105 0.81 -6.96 -5.91
CA PHE A 105 1.45 -6.18 -4.87
C PHE A 105 2.95 -6.50 -4.84
N GLU A 106 3.77 -5.47 -4.76
CA GLU A 106 5.20 -5.63 -4.62
C GLU A 106 5.77 -4.61 -3.63
N ALA A 107 6.65 -5.08 -2.75
CA ALA A 107 7.34 -4.26 -1.76
C ALA A 107 8.85 -4.39 -1.90
N TRP A 108 9.56 -3.26 -1.82
CA TRP A 108 11.03 -3.20 -1.77
C TRP A 108 11.46 -2.43 -0.53
N LEU A 109 12.46 -2.98 0.17
CA LEU A 109 13.07 -2.36 1.32
C LEU A 109 14.56 -2.10 1.06
N THR A 110 15.01 -0.91 1.41
CA THR A 110 16.42 -0.53 1.30
C THR A 110 16.85 0.18 2.57
N GLU A 111 17.87 -0.34 3.25
CA GLU A 111 18.42 0.29 4.44
C GLU A 111 19.53 1.28 4.07
N ALA A 112 19.47 2.47 4.64
CA ALA A 112 20.49 3.49 4.54
C ALA A 112 20.48 4.39 5.79
N ASP A 113 21.66 4.67 6.33
CA ASP A 113 21.87 5.60 7.46
C ASP A 113 21.02 5.25 8.70
N GLY A 114 20.88 3.96 9.01
CA GLY A 114 20.17 3.46 10.18
C GLY A 114 18.63 3.54 10.08
N ALA A 115 18.10 3.82 8.91
CA ALA A 115 16.67 3.84 8.61
C ALA A 115 16.38 3.02 7.36
N THR A 116 15.12 2.67 7.13
CA THR A 116 14.71 1.83 6.00
C THR A 116 13.69 2.56 5.13
N ASP A 117 13.99 2.65 3.85
CA ASP A 117 13.05 3.11 2.82
C ASP A 117 12.19 1.92 2.37
N LEU A 118 10.87 2.10 2.39
CA LEU A 118 9.89 1.17 1.85
C LEU A 118 9.25 1.76 0.60
N VAL A 119 9.29 1.00 -0.47
CA VAL A 119 8.50 1.27 -1.66
C VAL A 119 7.48 0.15 -1.83
N ILE A 120 6.22 0.52 -2.01
CA ILE A 120 5.13 -0.41 -2.34
C ILE A 120 4.57 -0.02 -3.70
N GLU A 121 4.31 -1.00 -4.54
CA GLU A 121 3.48 -0.83 -5.75
C GLU A 121 2.35 -1.86 -5.75
N GLU A 122 1.15 -1.42 -6.14
CA GLU A 122 0.09 -2.31 -6.58
C GLU A 122 -0.23 -2.00 -8.05
N ARG A 123 -0.19 -3.04 -8.87
CA ARG A 123 -0.38 -2.98 -10.33
C ARG A 123 -1.61 -3.77 -10.78
N GLY A 124 -2.23 -3.35 -11.88
CA GLY A 124 -3.45 -3.97 -12.41
C GLY A 124 -4.74 -3.38 -11.84
N LEU A 125 -4.64 -2.23 -11.18
CA LEU A 125 -5.79 -1.55 -10.58
C LEU A 125 -6.66 -0.89 -11.67
N PRO A 126 -8.00 -1.04 -11.63
CA PRO A 126 -8.86 -0.29 -12.55
C PRO A 126 -8.66 1.23 -12.41
N LEU A 127 -8.42 1.93 -13.51
CA LEU A 127 -8.20 3.38 -13.51
C LEU A 127 -9.35 4.14 -12.85
N ALA A 128 -10.59 3.69 -13.04
CA ALA A 128 -11.76 4.28 -12.41
C ALA A 128 -11.74 4.23 -10.86
N ARG A 129 -10.94 3.36 -10.26
CA ARG A 129 -10.82 3.15 -8.82
C ARG A 129 -9.43 3.50 -8.25
N ILE A 130 -8.52 3.98 -9.09
CA ILE A 130 -7.12 4.19 -8.71
C ILE A 130 -6.96 5.19 -7.55
N ALA A 131 -7.81 6.21 -7.50
CA ALA A 131 -7.83 7.20 -6.40
C ALA A 131 -8.18 6.57 -5.05
N ASP A 132 -9.18 5.68 -5.02
CA ASP A 132 -9.60 4.96 -3.82
C ASP A 132 -8.47 4.08 -3.29
N HIS A 133 -7.77 3.38 -4.19
CA HIS A 133 -6.60 2.56 -3.85
C HIS A 133 -5.44 3.41 -3.36
N GLY A 134 -5.18 4.56 -3.99
CA GLY A 134 -4.14 5.50 -3.53
C GLY A 134 -4.38 5.98 -2.11
N ALA A 135 -5.59 6.43 -1.80
CA ALA A 135 -5.96 6.84 -0.44
C ALA A 135 -5.87 5.67 0.56
N GLY A 136 -6.33 4.48 0.15
CA GLY A 136 -6.29 3.28 0.97
C GLY A 136 -4.86 2.84 1.31
N TRP A 137 -3.99 2.79 0.32
CA TRP A 137 -2.59 2.42 0.54
C TRP A 137 -1.85 3.42 1.42
N GLN A 138 -2.07 4.74 1.25
CA GLN A 138 -1.46 5.70 2.16
C GLN A 138 -1.94 5.50 3.60
N ALA A 139 -3.23 5.27 3.83
CA ALA A 139 -3.75 5.00 5.17
C ALA A 139 -3.08 3.75 5.79
N HIS A 140 -2.93 2.67 5.03
CA HIS A 140 -2.23 1.47 5.50
C HIS A 140 -0.75 1.70 5.81
N VAL A 141 -0.02 2.46 4.99
CA VAL A 141 1.40 2.77 5.24
C VAL A 141 1.55 3.67 6.47
N GLU A 142 0.62 4.59 6.70
CA GLU A 142 0.60 5.40 7.94
C GLU A 142 0.31 4.54 9.18
N ASP A 143 -0.55 3.52 9.08
CA ASP A 143 -0.80 2.55 10.15
C ASP A 143 0.44 1.69 10.43
N LEU A 144 1.16 1.26 9.38
CA LEU A 144 2.45 0.59 9.52
C LEU A 144 3.46 1.49 10.24
N ALA A 145 3.54 2.76 9.87
CA ALA A 145 4.44 3.72 10.51
C ALA A 145 4.09 3.94 12.00
N ALA A 146 2.81 3.95 12.32
CA ALA A 146 2.36 4.01 13.72
C ALA A 146 2.75 2.74 14.48
N HIS A 147 2.54 1.55 13.87
CA HIS A 147 2.89 0.27 14.47
C HIS A 147 4.41 0.17 14.76
N VAL A 148 5.25 0.46 13.79
CA VAL A 148 6.72 0.42 13.93
C VAL A 148 7.20 1.41 15.00
N ALA A 149 6.59 2.58 15.08
CA ALA A 149 6.91 3.60 16.08
C ALA A 149 6.26 3.36 17.47
N GLY A 150 5.56 2.24 17.66
CA GLY A 150 4.86 1.94 18.93
C GLY A 150 3.72 2.90 19.26
N ARG A 151 3.13 3.54 18.25
CA ARG A 151 2.00 4.49 18.39
C ARG A 151 0.68 3.82 18.03
N VAL A 152 -0.41 4.41 18.53
CA VAL A 152 -1.77 4.01 18.13
C VAL A 152 -2.08 4.66 16.78
N PRO A 153 -2.48 3.89 15.75
CA PRO A 153 -2.88 4.45 14.47
C PRO A 153 -4.19 5.25 14.57
N ALA A 154 -4.40 6.15 13.63
CA ALA A 154 -5.70 6.79 13.46
C ALA A 154 -6.75 5.74 12.99
N PRO A 155 -8.06 5.93 13.27
CA PRO A 155 -9.08 5.10 12.66
C PRO A 155 -8.97 5.12 11.13
N TRP A 156 -8.77 3.96 10.51
CA TRP A 156 -8.46 3.82 9.08
C TRP A 156 -9.48 4.53 8.19
N GLU A 157 -10.78 4.30 8.42
CA GLU A 157 -11.87 4.92 7.64
C GLU A 157 -11.83 6.46 7.68
N ARG A 158 -11.57 7.03 8.87
CA ARG A 158 -11.44 8.48 9.00
C ARG A 158 -10.28 8.98 8.14
N ARG A 159 -9.13 8.31 8.22
CA ARG A 159 -7.95 8.70 7.47
C ARG A 159 -8.15 8.55 5.97
N TRP A 160 -8.78 7.47 5.54
CA TRP A 160 -9.17 7.27 4.14
C TRP A 160 -10.07 8.39 3.62
N HIS A 161 -11.08 8.80 4.38
CA HIS A 161 -11.96 9.91 4.01
C HIS A 161 -11.24 11.26 3.90
N GLU A 162 -10.23 11.51 4.72
CA GLU A 162 -9.39 12.73 4.64
C GLU A 162 -8.50 12.71 3.38
N LEU A 163 -8.00 11.55 2.97
CA LEU A 163 -7.10 11.37 1.82
C LEU A 163 -7.85 11.30 0.48
N SER A 164 -9.06 10.74 0.46
CA SER A 164 -9.82 10.48 -0.77
C SER A 164 -9.96 11.69 -1.69
N PRO A 165 -10.32 12.91 -1.23
CA PRO A 165 -10.42 14.07 -2.12
C PRO A 165 -9.07 14.49 -2.71
N VAL A 166 -7.98 14.28 -2.01
CA VAL A 166 -6.63 14.60 -2.49
C VAL A 166 -6.22 13.65 -3.61
N TYR A 167 -6.40 12.35 -3.40
CA TYR A 167 -6.11 11.33 -4.42
C TYR A 167 -7.03 11.43 -5.63
N ALA A 168 -8.31 11.81 -5.44
CA ALA A 168 -9.22 12.09 -6.54
C ALA A 168 -8.73 13.26 -7.42
N ALA A 169 -8.20 14.32 -6.81
CA ALA A 169 -7.62 15.44 -7.55
C ALA A 169 -6.35 15.04 -8.31
N LEU A 170 -5.51 14.18 -7.73
CA LEU A 170 -4.31 13.64 -8.40
C LEU A 170 -4.69 12.75 -9.58
N ALA A 171 -5.68 11.86 -9.44
CA ALA A 171 -6.16 11.00 -10.52
C ALA A 171 -6.75 11.82 -11.68
N ALA A 172 -7.52 12.86 -11.41
CA ALA A 172 -8.05 13.76 -12.42
C ALA A 172 -6.95 14.54 -13.20
N ALA A 173 -5.77 14.71 -12.61
CA ALA A 173 -4.63 15.31 -13.30
C ALA A 173 -3.98 14.32 -14.30
N ILE A 174 -3.96 13.02 -13.99
CA ILE A 174 -3.46 11.97 -14.88
C ILE A 174 -4.29 11.91 -16.17
N ASP A 175 -5.62 11.90 -16.05
CA ASP A 175 -6.55 11.87 -17.20
C ASP A 175 -6.35 13.05 -18.17
N ARG A 176 -5.96 14.20 -17.67
CA ARG A 176 -5.68 15.39 -18.52
C ARG A 176 -4.37 15.27 -19.29
N SER A 177 -3.33 14.70 -18.67
CA SER A 177 -2.01 14.56 -19.29
C SER A 177 -1.95 13.48 -20.37
N GLY A 178 -2.87 12.51 -20.35
CA GLY A 178 -2.96 11.43 -21.35
C GLY A 178 -3.78 11.79 -22.60
N ARG A 179 -4.37 13.01 -22.67
CA ARG A 179 -5.20 13.48 -23.79
C ARG A 179 -4.54 14.60 -24.62
N GLU A 180 -3.32 14.97 -24.34
CA GLU A 180 -2.47 15.86 -25.14
C GLU A 180 -1.47 15.04 -25.98
#